data_c96d73b98f6eecef9d3a1b28c05f61fd
#
_entry.id   c96d73b98f6eecef9d3a1b28c05f61fd
#
_cell.length_a   1.000
_cell.length_b   1.000
_cell.length_c   1.000
_cell.angle_alpha   90.00
_cell.angle_beta   90.00
_cell.angle_gamma   90.00
#
_symmetry.space_group_name_H-M   'P 1'
#
loop_
_entity.id
_entity.type
_entity.pdbx_description
1 polymer ?
#
loop_
_entity_poly.entity_id
_entity_poly.type
_entity_poly.pdbx_seq_one_letter_code
_entity_poly.pdbx_strand_id
1 'polypeptide(L)'
;MTPESPADETESNTGGTPATEGTIAPKAKQPGEYGADSIQILEGLEAVRKRPGMYIGSTGPRGLHHLVYEIVDNSVDEALAGYADTIFVTMLADGGVRVVDNGRGIPVDPHSSDPNKSTVEVVLTILHAGGKFGGGAYAVSGGLHGVGSSVVNALSTRFDVEVKQKGFVWRHSFADGGIPQQKLE
;
A
#
# COMPACT_ATOMS: atom_id res chain seq x y z
N MET A 1 -18.76 -24.88 69.57
CA MET A 1 -17.74 -24.26 70.44
C MET A 1 -17.19 -23.07 69.70
N THR A 2 -17.82 -21.95 69.83
CA THR A 2 -17.23 -20.61 69.78
C THR A 2 -16.41 -20.43 71.07
N PRO A 3 -15.42 -19.51 71.16
CA PRO A 3 -15.49 -18.08 70.95
C PRO A 3 -14.21 -17.54 70.27
N GLU A 4 -13.92 -16.34 69.99
CA GLU A 4 -14.37 -14.99 70.35
C GLU A 4 -13.48 -13.99 69.60
N SER A 5 -14.08 -12.97 69.11
CA SER A 5 -13.40 -11.71 68.76
C SER A 5 -13.09 -10.94 70.08
N PRO A 6 -12.16 -10.01 70.09
CA PRO A 6 -12.56 -8.63 69.89
C PRO A 6 -11.50 -7.69 69.24
N ALA A 7 -12.03 -6.72 68.56
CA ALA A 7 -12.04 -5.27 68.81
C ALA A 7 -10.70 -4.56 68.52
N ASP A 8 -10.76 -3.66 67.61
CA ASP A 8 -10.95 -2.20 67.62
C ASP A 8 -9.65 -1.43 67.84
N GLU A 9 -9.33 -0.60 66.93
CA GLU A 9 -9.09 0.82 67.15
C GLU A 9 -8.74 1.54 65.81
N THR A 10 -9.58 2.46 65.53
CA THR A 10 -9.49 3.71 64.83
C THR A 10 -8.12 4.40 64.81
N GLU A 11 -7.76 4.96 63.69
CA GLU A 11 -7.41 6.38 63.48
C GLU A 11 -6.99 6.59 62.06
N SER A 12 -7.73 7.26 61.30
CA SER A 12 -7.83 8.68 60.94
C SER A 12 -6.58 9.20 60.26
N ASN A 13 -6.83 9.58 59.07
CA ASN A 13 -6.61 10.92 58.59
C ASN A 13 -5.57 11.15 57.46
N THR A 14 -6.13 11.71 56.48
CA THR A 14 -5.79 12.89 55.70
C THR A 14 -4.78 12.80 54.57
N GLY A 15 -5.28 13.30 53.49
CA GLY A 15 -4.48 14.12 52.61
C GLY A 15 -4.14 13.48 51.25
N GLY A 16 -5.17 13.16 50.47
CA GLY A 16 -4.97 13.07 49.03
C GLY A 16 -4.71 14.44 48.45
N THR A 17 -3.46 14.76 48.18
CA THR A 17 -3.11 15.91 47.34
C THR A 17 -3.55 15.62 45.90
N PRO A 18 -4.33 16.47 45.22
CA PRO A 18 -4.65 16.26 43.84
C PRO A 18 -3.36 16.35 43.02
N ALA A 19 -3.16 15.34 42.17
CA ALA A 19 -2.11 15.36 41.21
C ALA A 19 -2.25 16.62 40.32
N THR A 20 -1.33 17.53 40.47
CA THR A 20 -1.20 18.71 39.62
C THR A 20 -0.99 18.22 38.20
N GLU A 21 -1.91 18.50 37.28
CA GLU A 21 -1.70 18.37 35.86
C GLU A 21 -0.45 19.18 35.49
N GLY A 22 0.63 18.46 35.25
CA GLY A 22 1.87 19.05 34.78
C GLY A 22 1.69 19.53 33.37
N THR A 23 1.44 20.81 33.20
CA THR A 23 1.56 21.49 31.91
C THR A 23 3.02 21.36 31.48
N ILE A 24 3.30 20.48 30.53
CA ILE A 24 4.63 20.32 29.93
C ILE A 24 4.88 21.56 29.09
N ALA A 25 5.62 22.52 29.61
CA ALA A 25 6.10 23.65 28.86
C ALA A 25 7.04 23.17 27.74
N PRO A 26 6.95 23.70 26.52
CA PRO A 26 7.82 23.28 25.41
C PRO A 26 9.28 23.64 25.76
N LYS A 27 10.10 22.61 25.91
CA LYS A 27 11.53 22.74 26.11
C LYS A 27 12.20 23.22 24.81
N ALA A 28 13.07 24.19 24.91
CA ALA A 28 13.84 24.66 23.75
C ALA A 28 14.68 23.51 23.17
N LYS A 29 14.55 23.26 21.85
CA LYS A 29 15.20 22.15 21.13
C LYS A 29 16.73 22.35 21.11
N GLN A 30 17.46 21.32 21.52
CA GLN A 30 18.90 21.23 21.27
C GLN A 30 19.16 20.56 19.92
N PRO A 31 20.20 20.93 19.15
CA PRO A 31 20.55 20.26 17.91
C PRO A 31 20.85 18.77 18.17
N GLY A 32 20.07 17.87 17.57
CA GLY A 32 20.19 16.42 17.73
C GLY A 32 19.20 15.77 18.71
N GLU A 33 18.29 16.53 19.32
CA GLU A 33 17.27 15.96 20.21
C GLU A 33 16.21 15.17 19.41
N TYR A 34 16.05 13.89 19.73
CA TYR A 34 15.01 13.02 19.16
C TYR A 34 13.65 13.41 19.74
N GLY A 35 12.90 14.22 19.03
CA GLY A 35 11.58 14.68 19.43
C GLY A 35 10.48 14.22 18.47
N ALA A 36 9.23 14.51 18.81
CA ALA A 36 8.07 14.17 17.97
C ALA A 36 8.19 14.66 16.52
N ASP A 37 8.84 15.82 16.31
CA ASP A 37 9.04 16.40 14.98
C ASP A 37 10.11 15.66 14.13
N SER A 38 10.89 14.76 14.75
CA SER A 38 11.85 13.91 14.01
C SER A 38 11.20 12.66 13.41
N ILE A 39 9.94 12.40 13.76
CA ILE A 39 9.15 11.28 13.24
C ILE A 39 8.41 11.76 11.99
N GLN A 40 8.89 11.34 10.82
CA GLN A 40 8.22 11.59 9.54
C GLN A 40 7.23 10.46 9.24
N ILE A 41 5.97 10.83 9.03
CA ILE A 41 4.96 9.92 8.50
C ILE A 41 5.08 9.95 6.98
N LEU A 42 5.35 8.80 6.36
CA LEU A 42 5.38 8.63 4.92
C LEU A 42 4.11 7.89 4.50
N GLU A 43 3.38 8.47 3.59
CA GLU A 43 2.13 7.90 3.11
C GLU A 43 2.20 7.56 1.61
N GLY A 44 1.42 6.57 1.19
CA GLY A 44 1.22 6.21 -0.20
C GLY A 44 2.52 5.85 -0.93
N LEU A 45 2.60 6.27 -2.19
CA LEU A 45 3.73 5.95 -3.08
C LEU A 45 5.05 6.62 -2.66
N GLU A 46 5.01 7.70 -1.90
CA GLU A 46 6.22 8.35 -1.39
C GLU A 46 6.99 7.45 -0.42
N ALA A 47 6.29 6.67 0.40
CA ALA A 47 6.89 5.68 1.29
C ALA A 47 7.70 4.64 0.51
N VAL A 48 7.15 4.16 -0.62
CA VAL A 48 7.83 3.21 -1.51
C VAL A 48 9.09 3.82 -2.11
N ARG A 49 9.01 5.05 -2.61
CA ARG A 49 10.15 5.76 -3.23
C ARG A 49 11.28 6.03 -2.24
N LYS A 50 10.97 6.39 -1.00
CA LYS A 50 11.97 6.64 0.04
C LYS A 50 12.62 5.37 0.58
N ARG A 51 11.92 4.24 0.57
CA ARG A 51 12.38 2.97 1.13
C ARG A 51 12.09 1.78 0.20
N PRO A 52 12.57 1.81 -1.07
CA PRO A 52 12.22 0.78 -2.05
C PRO A 52 12.61 -0.63 -1.60
N GLY A 53 13.76 -0.79 -0.94
CA GLY A 53 14.22 -2.09 -0.43
C GLY A 53 13.24 -2.79 0.52
N MET A 54 12.36 -2.04 1.22
CA MET A 54 11.33 -2.62 2.08
C MET A 54 10.21 -3.31 1.28
N TYR A 55 10.00 -2.89 0.03
CA TYR A 55 8.92 -3.38 -0.83
C TYR A 55 9.42 -4.43 -1.84
N ILE A 56 10.61 -4.25 -2.37
CA ILE A 56 11.18 -5.12 -3.41
C ILE A 56 12.44 -5.88 -2.97
N GLY A 57 12.76 -5.85 -1.68
CA GLY A 57 13.83 -6.60 -1.06
C GLY A 57 15.26 -6.15 -1.41
N SER A 58 15.45 -5.42 -2.51
CA SER A 58 16.74 -4.94 -2.99
C SER A 58 16.57 -3.76 -3.93
N THR A 59 17.54 -2.85 -3.95
CA THR A 59 17.62 -1.74 -4.93
C THR A 59 18.52 -2.06 -6.13
N GLY A 60 19.07 -3.26 -6.19
CA GLY A 60 19.88 -3.75 -7.29
C GLY A 60 19.10 -4.57 -8.33
N PRO A 61 19.79 -5.33 -9.20
CA PRO A 61 19.16 -6.12 -10.26
C PRO A 61 18.06 -7.06 -9.80
N ARG A 62 18.20 -7.65 -8.59
CA ARG A 62 17.16 -8.53 -8.02
C ARG A 62 15.86 -7.79 -7.75
N GLY A 63 15.94 -6.53 -7.28
CA GLY A 63 14.76 -5.69 -7.08
C GLY A 63 14.08 -5.34 -8.39
N LEU A 64 14.85 -5.07 -9.46
CA LEU A 64 14.29 -4.83 -10.81
C LEU A 64 13.57 -6.07 -11.35
N HIS A 65 14.14 -7.26 -11.18
CA HIS A 65 13.44 -8.49 -11.55
C HIS A 65 12.16 -8.68 -10.73
N HIS A 66 12.18 -8.32 -9.45
CA HIS A 66 10.98 -8.40 -8.60
C HIS A 66 9.84 -7.53 -9.13
N LEU A 67 10.14 -6.32 -9.62
CA LEU A 67 9.13 -5.46 -10.26
C LEU A 67 8.47 -6.15 -11.47
N VAL A 68 9.25 -6.86 -12.29
CA VAL A 68 8.71 -7.63 -13.42
C VAL A 68 7.80 -8.75 -12.92
N TYR A 69 8.25 -9.50 -11.91
CA TYR A 69 7.47 -10.60 -11.33
C TYR A 69 6.14 -10.11 -10.78
N GLU A 70 6.09 -8.97 -10.10
CA GLU A 70 4.84 -8.41 -9.55
C GLU A 70 3.79 -8.15 -10.66
N ILE A 71 4.21 -7.71 -11.85
CA ILE A 71 3.28 -7.53 -12.97
C ILE A 71 2.90 -8.86 -13.61
N VAL A 72 3.85 -9.76 -13.81
CA VAL A 72 3.59 -11.10 -14.37
C VAL A 72 2.65 -11.90 -13.47
N ASP A 73 2.84 -11.84 -12.16
CA ASP A 73 2.02 -12.55 -11.18
C ASP A 73 0.54 -12.11 -11.24
N ASN A 74 0.27 -10.84 -11.57
CA ASN A 74 -1.12 -10.41 -11.79
C ASN A 74 -1.76 -11.11 -13.00
N SER A 75 -1.01 -11.27 -14.08
CA SER A 75 -1.48 -12.02 -15.27
C SER A 75 -1.60 -13.52 -14.98
N VAL A 76 -0.69 -14.08 -14.18
CA VAL A 76 -0.77 -15.48 -13.72
C VAL A 76 -2.00 -15.70 -12.84
N ASP A 77 -2.34 -14.75 -11.97
CA ASP A 77 -3.55 -14.84 -11.14
C ASP A 77 -4.83 -14.86 -12.01
N GLU A 78 -4.88 -14.10 -13.10
CA GLU A 78 -5.98 -14.18 -14.08
C GLU A 78 -6.04 -15.57 -14.74
N ALA A 79 -4.89 -16.16 -15.05
CA ALA A 79 -4.82 -17.51 -15.61
C ALA A 79 -5.25 -18.57 -14.61
N LEU A 80 -4.81 -18.50 -13.35
CA LEU A 80 -5.21 -19.41 -12.28
C LEU A 80 -6.70 -19.31 -11.96
N ALA A 81 -7.28 -18.12 -12.10
CA ALA A 81 -8.71 -17.90 -11.98
C ALA A 81 -9.51 -18.35 -13.21
N GLY A 82 -8.85 -18.83 -14.28
CA GLY A 82 -9.46 -19.36 -15.50
C GLY A 82 -9.92 -18.30 -16.50
N TYR A 83 -9.45 -17.05 -16.35
CA TYR A 83 -9.84 -15.92 -17.24
C TYR A 83 -8.79 -15.57 -18.28
N ALA A 84 -7.55 -16.02 -18.14
CA ALA A 84 -6.50 -15.86 -19.12
C ALA A 84 -5.90 -17.21 -19.49
N ASP A 85 -5.49 -17.36 -20.74
CA ASP A 85 -4.78 -18.53 -21.25
C ASP A 85 -3.49 -18.14 -21.99
N THR A 86 -3.25 -16.85 -22.16
CA THR A 86 -2.13 -16.33 -22.93
C THR A 86 -1.51 -15.13 -22.20
N ILE A 87 -0.19 -15.20 -22.00
CA ILE A 87 0.60 -14.13 -21.38
C ILE A 87 1.85 -13.89 -22.23
N PHE A 88 2.08 -12.64 -22.65
CA PHE A 88 3.29 -12.23 -23.33
C PHE A 88 4.13 -11.31 -22.46
N VAL A 89 5.42 -11.61 -22.35
CA VAL A 89 6.40 -10.76 -21.68
C VAL A 89 7.44 -10.35 -22.71
N THR A 90 7.63 -9.06 -22.92
CA THR A 90 8.52 -8.51 -23.94
C THR A 90 9.49 -7.52 -23.31
N MET A 91 10.79 -7.73 -23.53
CA MET A 91 11.82 -6.74 -23.22
C MET A 91 11.83 -5.70 -24.34
N LEU A 92 11.70 -4.43 -23.98
CA LEU A 92 11.69 -3.33 -24.92
C LEU A 92 13.11 -2.81 -25.19
N ALA A 93 13.30 -2.16 -26.35
CA ALA A 93 14.60 -1.63 -26.75
C ALA A 93 15.11 -0.50 -25.83
N ASP A 94 14.21 0.20 -25.15
CA ASP A 94 14.51 1.26 -24.17
C ASP A 94 14.85 0.71 -22.76
N GLY A 95 14.88 -0.62 -22.60
CA GLY A 95 15.11 -1.31 -21.32
C GLY A 95 13.83 -1.50 -20.49
N GLY A 96 12.68 -1.06 -20.99
CA GLY A 96 11.39 -1.31 -20.37
C GLY A 96 10.93 -2.76 -20.53
N VAL A 97 9.87 -3.13 -19.80
CA VAL A 97 9.22 -4.43 -19.92
C VAL A 97 7.74 -4.24 -20.20
N ARG A 98 7.22 -4.97 -21.15
CA ARG A 98 5.80 -5.01 -21.49
C ARG A 98 5.25 -6.39 -21.16
N VAL A 99 4.18 -6.42 -20.36
CA VAL A 99 3.41 -7.63 -20.06
C VAL A 99 2.01 -7.45 -20.63
N VAL A 100 1.52 -8.45 -21.33
CA VAL A 100 0.18 -8.47 -21.94
C VAL A 100 -0.46 -9.81 -21.64
N ASP A 101 -1.67 -9.79 -21.13
CA ASP A 101 -2.52 -10.96 -20.98
C ASP A 101 -3.87 -10.76 -21.71
N ASN A 102 -4.61 -11.84 -21.85
CA ASN A 102 -5.96 -11.81 -22.40
C ASN A 102 -7.03 -12.03 -21.31
N GLY A 103 -6.72 -11.67 -20.05
CA GLY A 103 -7.64 -11.74 -18.93
C GLY A 103 -8.74 -10.68 -18.95
N ARG A 104 -9.46 -10.57 -17.84
CA ARG A 104 -10.60 -9.64 -17.69
C ARG A 104 -10.19 -8.16 -17.72
N GLY A 105 -8.94 -7.87 -17.37
CA GLY A 105 -8.45 -6.52 -17.13
C GLY A 105 -8.91 -5.91 -15.80
N ILE A 106 -8.24 -4.85 -15.39
CA ILE A 106 -8.61 -4.06 -14.21
C ILE A 106 -9.93 -3.34 -14.50
N PRO A 107 -10.90 -3.29 -13.56
CA PRO A 107 -12.13 -2.53 -13.74
C PRO A 107 -11.87 -1.06 -14.07
N VAL A 108 -12.56 -0.52 -15.07
CA VAL A 108 -12.36 0.85 -15.58
C VAL A 108 -13.32 1.86 -14.97
N ASP A 109 -14.34 1.40 -14.26
CA ASP A 109 -15.36 2.24 -13.64
C ASP A 109 -14.76 3.13 -12.54
N PRO A 110 -15.43 4.22 -12.16
CA PRO A 110 -15.10 5.00 -10.98
C PRO A 110 -15.02 4.10 -9.73
N HIS A 111 -14.03 4.34 -8.89
CA HIS A 111 -13.84 3.53 -7.69
C HIS A 111 -14.80 3.96 -6.58
N SER A 112 -15.34 3.00 -5.83
CA SER A 112 -16.32 3.26 -4.77
C SER A 112 -15.81 4.17 -3.65
N SER A 113 -14.51 4.15 -3.35
CA SER A 113 -13.90 5.00 -2.33
C SER A 113 -13.57 6.42 -2.82
N ASP A 114 -13.42 6.62 -4.13
CA ASP A 114 -13.16 7.93 -4.74
C ASP A 114 -13.78 7.97 -6.14
N PRO A 115 -15.03 8.46 -6.27
CA PRO A 115 -15.72 8.52 -7.55
C PRO A 115 -15.06 9.43 -8.61
N ASN A 116 -14.08 10.26 -8.21
CA ASN A 116 -13.34 11.11 -9.16
C ASN A 116 -12.18 10.38 -9.83
N LYS A 117 -11.85 9.17 -9.35
CA LYS A 117 -10.78 8.32 -9.87
C LYS A 117 -11.32 7.04 -10.46
N SER A 118 -10.73 6.60 -11.57
CA SER A 118 -10.99 5.25 -12.10
C SER A 118 -10.42 4.18 -11.16
N THR A 119 -11.00 2.99 -11.18
CA THR A 119 -10.44 1.85 -10.43
C THR A 119 -9.00 1.54 -10.86
N VAL A 120 -8.67 1.71 -12.14
CA VAL A 120 -7.29 1.60 -12.66
C VAL A 120 -6.36 2.57 -11.93
N GLU A 121 -6.73 3.84 -11.82
CA GLU A 121 -5.91 4.84 -11.13
C GLU A 121 -5.74 4.49 -9.64
N VAL A 122 -6.82 4.12 -8.97
CA VAL A 122 -6.79 3.75 -7.54
C VAL A 122 -5.85 2.56 -7.29
N VAL A 123 -5.97 1.48 -8.08
CA VAL A 123 -5.12 0.28 -7.96
C VAL A 123 -3.65 0.59 -8.21
N LEU A 124 -3.36 1.55 -9.08
CA LEU A 124 -1.98 1.90 -9.45
C LEU A 124 -1.36 3.00 -8.59
N THR A 125 -2.15 3.76 -7.83
CA THR A 125 -1.65 4.90 -7.03
C THR A 125 -1.85 4.77 -5.53
N ILE A 126 -2.67 3.83 -5.08
CA ILE A 126 -2.94 3.61 -3.65
C ILE A 126 -2.41 2.25 -3.23
N LEU A 127 -1.55 2.23 -2.20
CA LEU A 127 -1.09 0.97 -1.62
C LEU A 127 -2.28 0.22 -1.00
N HIS A 128 -2.30 -1.10 -1.15
CA HIS A 128 -3.35 -1.99 -0.61
C HIS A 128 -4.75 -1.78 -1.22
N ALA A 129 -4.84 -1.23 -2.42
CA ALA A 129 -6.11 -1.03 -3.14
C ALA A 129 -6.47 -2.17 -4.12
N GLY A 130 -5.73 -3.26 -4.12
CA GLY A 130 -5.94 -4.37 -5.08
C GLY A 130 -7.15 -5.24 -4.77
N GLY A 131 -7.77 -5.82 -5.81
CA GLY A 131 -8.94 -6.73 -5.71
C GLY A 131 -8.71 -8.02 -4.92
N LYS A 132 -7.48 -8.29 -4.48
CA LYS A 132 -7.09 -9.45 -3.67
C LYS A 132 -7.50 -9.32 -2.19
N PHE A 133 -7.91 -8.14 -1.74
CA PHE A 133 -8.36 -7.88 -0.36
C PHE A 133 -9.85 -8.16 -0.12
N GLY A 134 -10.66 -8.26 -1.16
CA GLY A 134 -12.10 -8.56 -1.06
C GLY A 134 -12.38 -10.01 -1.37
N GLY A 135 -12.39 -10.88 -0.40
CA GLY A 135 -12.49 -12.34 -0.38
C GLY A 135 -13.40 -13.05 -1.39
N GLY A 136 -13.24 -12.90 -2.69
CA GLY A 136 -14.07 -13.59 -3.66
C GLY A 136 -13.52 -13.67 -5.09
N ALA A 137 -12.62 -12.77 -5.50
CA ALA A 137 -12.17 -12.70 -6.89
C ALA A 137 -11.03 -13.69 -7.20
N TYR A 138 -10.20 -14.03 -6.21
CA TYR A 138 -9.06 -14.93 -6.38
C TYR A 138 -8.97 -15.89 -5.20
N ALA A 139 -9.37 -17.14 -5.40
CA ALA A 139 -9.27 -18.20 -4.38
C ALA A 139 -7.82 -18.63 -4.12
N VAL A 140 -6.96 -18.47 -5.12
CA VAL A 140 -5.51 -18.69 -5.05
C VAL A 140 -4.84 -17.50 -5.74
N SER A 141 -3.85 -16.89 -5.12
CA SER A 141 -3.10 -15.77 -5.68
C SER A 141 -1.60 -16.02 -5.52
N GLY A 142 -0.85 -15.83 -6.61
CA GLY A 142 0.62 -15.88 -6.59
C GLY A 142 1.23 -14.65 -5.92
N GLY A 143 0.55 -13.51 -5.99
CA GLY A 143 0.97 -12.26 -5.34
C GLY A 143 0.48 -12.17 -3.90
N LEU A 144 1.42 -12.15 -2.94
CA LEU A 144 1.12 -12.26 -1.50
C LEU A 144 0.52 -10.98 -0.88
N HIS A 145 0.66 -9.81 -1.48
CA HIS A 145 0.44 -8.54 -0.77
C HIS A 145 -0.54 -7.55 -1.42
N GLY A 146 -0.98 -7.78 -2.67
CA GLY A 146 -1.91 -6.87 -3.38
C GLY A 146 -1.40 -5.44 -3.58
N VAL A 147 -0.08 -5.22 -3.44
CA VAL A 147 0.58 -3.92 -3.55
C VAL A 147 1.47 -3.81 -4.77
N GLY A 148 1.68 -4.92 -5.49
CA GLY A 148 2.67 -5.04 -6.55
C GLY A 148 2.60 -3.97 -7.61
N SER A 149 1.44 -3.79 -8.25
CA SER A 149 1.30 -2.81 -9.35
C SER A 149 1.54 -1.37 -8.91
N SER A 150 1.08 -0.97 -7.73
CA SER A 150 1.32 0.37 -7.20
C SER A 150 2.78 0.59 -6.81
N VAL A 151 3.45 -0.46 -6.29
CA VAL A 151 4.90 -0.41 -6.01
C VAL A 151 5.70 -0.30 -7.31
N VAL A 152 5.35 -1.06 -8.34
CA VAL A 152 6.01 -0.95 -9.66
C VAL A 152 5.84 0.45 -10.24
N ASN A 153 4.62 1.01 -10.20
CA ASN A 153 4.34 2.37 -10.65
C ASN A 153 5.16 3.40 -9.86
N ALA A 154 5.21 3.29 -8.52
CA ALA A 154 5.99 4.19 -7.67
C ALA A 154 7.49 4.20 -7.97
N LEU A 155 8.03 3.09 -8.47
CA LEU A 155 9.47 2.92 -8.75
C LEU A 155 9.80 3.05 -10.24
N SER A 156 8.81 3.36 -11.08
CA SER A 156 8.98 3.54 -12.52
C SER A 156 9.09 5.02 -12.88
N THR A 157 9.94 5.34 -13.86
CA THR A 157 10.00 6.66 -14.48
C THR A 157 8.81 6.86 -15.42
N ARG A 158 8.29 5.76 -16.00
CA ARG A 158 7.10 5.72 -16.81
C ARG A 158 6.36 4.40 -16.61
N PHE A 159 5.05 4.45 -16.50
CA PHE A 159 4.17 3.31 -16.40
C PHE A 159 2.93 3.55 -17.27
N ASP A 160 2.77 2.74 -18.32
CA ASP A 160 1.61 2.80 -19.20
C ASP A 160 0.73 1.57 -18.98
N VAL A 161 -0.57 1.77 -18.91
CA VAL A 161 -1.55 0.69 -18.82
C VAL A 161 -2.58 0.80 -19.92
N GLU A 162 -2.90 -0.32 -20.55
CA GLU A 162 -3.98 -0.47 -21.51
C GLU A 162 -4.92 -1.57 -21.03
N VAL A 163 -6.20 -1.28 -20.94
CA VAL A 163 -7.25 -2.24 -20.55
C VAL A 163 -8.27 -2.34 -21.68
N LYS A 164 -8.53 -3.57 -22.14
CA LYS A 164 -9.57 -3.86 -23.12
C LYS A 164 -10.81 -4.38 -22.40
N GLN A 165 -11.79 -3.53 -22.23
CA GLN A 165 -13.00 -3.88 -21.48
C GLN A 165 -14.22 -3.11 -22.03
N LYS A 166 -15.39 -3.73 -21.97
CA LYS A 166 -16.67 -3.13 -22.39
C LYS A 166 -16.69 -2.68 -23.86
N GLY A 167 -15.91 -3.35 -24.74
CA GLY A 167 -15.82 -3.02 -26.15
C GLY A 167 -14.92 -1.84 -26.48
N PHE A 168 -14.19 -1.30 -25.51
CA PHE A 168 -13.27 -0.18 -25.66
C PHE A 168 -11.85 -0.57 -25.26
N VAL A 169 -10.91 0.25 -25.71
CA VAL A 169 -9.51 0.22 -25.27
C VAL A 169 -9.30 1.47 -24.40
N TRP A 170 -9.05 1.23 -23.12
CA TRP A 170 -8.83 2.28 -22.13
C TRP A 170 -7.34 2.43 -21.88
N ARG A 171 -6.84 3.65 -21.81
CA ARG A 171 -5.41 3.95 -21.59
C ARG A 171 -5.22 4.90 -20.44
N HIS A 172 -4.18 4.66 -19.70
CA HIS A 172 -3.73 5.55 -18.62
C HIS A 172 -2.20 5.54 -18.58
N SER A 173 -1.60 6.70 -18.35
CA SER A 173 -0.15 6.84 -18.25
C SER A 173 0.24 7.55 -16.95
N PHE A 174 1.33 7.10 -16.39
CA PHE A 174 1.93 7.66 -15.18
C PHE A 174 3.41 7.95 -15.43
N ALA A 175 3.93 8.98 -14.79
CA ALA A 175 5.34 9.34 -14.83
C ALA A 175 5.89 9.58 -13.42
N ASP A 176 7.21 9.62 -13.32
CA ASP A 176 7.95 10.08 -12.15
C ASP A 176 7.47 9.50 -10.81
N GLY A 177 7.24 8.20 -10.80
CA GLY A 177 6.86 7.48 -9.57
C GLY A 177 5.37 7.54 -9.27
N GLY A 178 4.54 7.45 -10.30
CA GLY A 178 3.11 7.23 -10.18
C GLY A 178 2.26 8.49 -10.26
N ILE A 179 2.79 9.58 -10.83
CA ILE A 179 2.03 10.81 -11.11
C ILE A 179 1.19 10.58 -12.37
N PRO A 180 -0.16 10.61 -12.28
CA PRO A 180 -1.02 10.50 -13.44
C PRO A 180 -0.76 11.61 -14.45
N GLN A 181 -0.62 11.29 -15.73
CA GLN A 181 -0.37 12.25 -16.79
C GLN A 181 -1.67 12.71 -17.46
N GLN A 182 -2.67 11.87 -17.43
CA GLN A 182 -4.00 12.15 -18.00
C GLN A 182 -5.03 11.33 -17.23
N LYS A 183 -6.31 11.60 -17.43
CA LYS A 183 -7.38 10.72 -16.96
C LYS A 183 -7.44 9.46 -17.83
N LEU A 184 -8.04 8.41 -17.30
CA LEU A 184 -8.31 7.20 -18.08
C LEU A 184 -9.23 7.54 -19.27
N GLU A 185 -8.82 7.23 -20.46
CA GLU A 185 -9.51 7.50 -21.74
C GLU A 185 -9.53 6.27 -22.65
#